data_792fcb69baa140ccad92666e4eb77e0d
#
_entry.id   792fcb69baa140ccad92666e4eb77e0d
#
_cell.length_a   1.000
_cell.length_b   1.000
_cell.length_c   1.000
_cell.angle_alpha   90.00
_cell.angle_beta   90.00
_cell.angle_gamma   90.00
#
_symmetry.space_group_name_H-M   'P 1'
#
loop_
_entity.id
_entity.type
_entity.pdbx_description
1 polymer ?
#
loop_
_entity_poly.entity_id
_entity_poly.type
_entity_poly.pdbx_seq_one_letter_code
_entity_poly.pdbx_strand_id
1 'polypeptide(L)'
;MLKNMKIKKSLILGFGITIVVSLLIIISTLVLLFKQGNAYTSVINTEIRANELITSIRLDATVAARCVRDMALNPDDRNGNAELESYINSTLTSLDAKIQELREIYPLDDRDLDTLIQDLTVWAEEVPNIIDAINGGRGDEAISMILNTC
;
A
#
# COMPACT_ATOMS: atom_id res chain seq x y z
N MET A 1 -46.30 -53.60 29.04
CA MET A 1 -45.07 -53.55 28.20
C MET A 1 -45.18 -52.56 27.05
N LEU A 2 -46.28 -52.34 26.39
CA LEU A 2 -46.44 -51.39 25.24
C LEU A 2 -46.22 -49.90 25.57
N LYS A 3 -46.50 -49.46 26.80
CA LYS A 3 -46.35 -48.06 27.24
C LYS A 3 -44.86 -47.62 27.32
N ASN A 4 -43.97 -48.53 27.71
CA ASN A 4 -42.53 -48.28 27.80
C ASN A 4 -41.83 -48.21 26.44
N MET A 5 -42.37 -48.88 25.41
CA MET A 5 -41.83 -48.82 24.05
C MET A 5 -42.11 -47.47 23.39
N LYS A 6 -43.28 -46.82 23.68
CA LYS A 6 -43.57 -45.49 23.15
C LYS A 6 -42.66 -44.42 23.77
N ILE A 7 -42.36 -44.52 25.05
CA ILE A 7 -41.46 -43.57 25.76
C ILE A 7 -40.03 -43.72 25.24
N LYS A 8 -39.52 -44.97 25.09
CA LYS A 8 -38.18 -45.18 24.51
C LYS A 8 -38.04 -44.61 23.09
N LYS A 9 -39.03 -44.83 22.22
CA LYS A 9 -39.01 -44.27 20.87
C LYS A 9 -39.04 -42.74 20.85
N SER A 10 -39.89 -42.13 21.69
CA SER A 10 -39.96 -40.68 21.83
C SER A 10 -38.65 -40.05 22.35
N LEU A 11 -38.00 -40.74 23.31
CA LEU A 11 -36.73 -40.29 23.87
C LEU A 11 -35.61 -40.37 22.83
N ILE A 12 -35.50 -41.47 22.08
CA ILE A 12 -34.51 -41.67 21.01
C ILE A 12 -34.73 -40.64 19.90
N LEU A 13 -35.98 -40.35 19.54
CA LEU A 13 -36.31 -39.38 18.51
C LEU A 13 -35.95 -37.95 18.95
N GLY A 14 -36.22 -37.58 20.21
CA GLY A 14 -35.86 -36.28 20.79
C GLY A 14 -34.36 -36.08 20.83
N PHE A 15 -33.61 -37.08 21.35
CA PHE A 15 -32.13 -37.01 21.34
C PHE A 15 -31.55 -36.99 19.92
N GLY A 16 -32.10 -37.77 18.99
CA GLY A 16 -31.67 -37.79 17.59
C GLY A 16 -31.82 -36.42 16.91
N ILE A 17 -32.96 -35.77 17.11
CA ILE A 17 -33.20 -34.43 16.57
C ILE A 17 -32.20 -33.42 17.16
N THR A 18 -31.97 -33.47 18.46
CA THR A 18 -31.02 -32.54 19.13
C THR A 18 -29.60 -32.72 18.58
N ILE A 19 -29.15 -33.94 18.39
CA ILE A 19 -27.84 -34.24 17.81
C ILE A 19 -27.73 -33.70 16.37
N VAL A 20 -28.75 -33.93 15.53
CA VAL A 20 -28.78 -33.48 14.15
C VAL A 20 -28.74 -31.93 14.10
N VAL A 21 -29.55 -31.27 14.92
CA VAL A 21 -29.54 -29.78 14.99
C VAL A 21 -28.18 -29.26 15.46
N SER A 22 -27.58 -29.87 16.48
CA SER A 22 -26.25 -29.51 16.97
C SER A 22 -25.18 -29.67 15.89
N LEU A 23 -25.20 -30.76 15.13
CA LEU A 23 -24.29 -30.96 14.02
C LEU A 23 -24.45 -29.92 12.91
N LEU A 24 -25.66 -29.56 12.56
CA LEU A 24 -25.93 -28.50 11.57
C LEU A 24 -25.39 -27.13 12.04
N ILE A 25 -25.54 -26.80 13.32
CA ILE A 25 -25.00 -25.58 13.91
C ILE A 25 -23.46 -25.59 13.83
N ILE A 26 -22.82 -26.69 14.22
CA ILE A 26 -21.37 -26.83 14.18
C ILE A 26 -20.84 -26.65 12.75
N ILE A 27 -21.47 -27.34 11.78
CA ILE A 27 -21.06 -27.26 10.37
C ILE A 27 -21.20 -25.82 9.84
N SER A 28 -22.35 -25.18 10.11
CA SER A 28 -22.56 -23.79 9.68
C SER A 28 -21.58 -22.81 10.33
N THR A 29 -21.26 -22.99 11.60
CA THR A 29 -20.27 -22.16 12.31
C THR A 29 -18.87 -22.36 11.72
N LEU A 30 -18.46 -23.59 11.41
CA LEU A 30 -17.19 -23.86 10.77
C LEU A 30 -17.09 -23.20 9.38
N VAL A 31 -18.14 -23.30 8.56
CA VAL A 31 -18.17 -22.65 7.24
C VAL A 31 -18.04 -21.13 7.36
N LEU A 32 -18.72 -20.53 8.34
CA LEU A 32 -18.62 -19.09 8.61
C LEU A 32 -17.21 -18.69 9.07
N LEU A 33 -16.59 -19.47 9.96
CA LEU A 33 -15.22 -19.24 10.42
C LEU A 33 -14.21 -19.33 9.28
N PHE A 34 -14.33 -20.30 8.38
CA PHE A 34 -13.46 -20.41 7.21
C PHE A 34 -13.62 -19.22 6.25
N LYS A 35 -14.86 -18.78 5.99
CA LYS A 35 -15.11 -17.60 5.15
C LYS A 35 -14.55 -16.32 5.77
N GLN A 36 -14.73 -16.13 7.07
CA GLN A 36 -14.17 -14.99 7.80
C GLN A 36 -12.64 -15.04 7.79
N GLY A 37 -12.02 -16.18 8.05
CA GLY A 37 -10.57 -16.34 8.03
C GLY A 37 -9.95 -15.92 6.70
N ASN A 38 -10.53 -16.37 5.59
CA ASN A 38 -10.05 -15.98 4.25
C ASN A 38 -10.23 -14.48 3.97
N ALA A 39 -11.34 -13.88 4.39
CA ALA A 39 -11.59 -12.45 4.25
C ALA A 39 -10.59 -11.62 5.08
N TYR A 40 -10.33 -12.01 6.33
CA TYR A 40 -9.34 -11.38 7.19
C TYR A 40 -7.92 -11.45 6.61
N THR A 41 -7.52 -12.62 6.10
CA THR A 41 -6.20 -12.78 5.50
C THR A 41 -6.04 -11.90 4.26
N SER A 42 -7.06 -11.77 3.44
CA SER A 42 -7.04 -10.89 2.27
C SER A 42 -6.88 -9.42 2.67
N VAL A 43 -7.67 -8.94 3.63
CA VAL A 43 -7.60 -7.55 4.12
C VAL A 43 -6.23 -7.26 4.73
N ILE A 44 -5.73 -8.13 5.61
CA ILE A 44 -4.42 -7.96 6.26
C ILE A 44 -3.29 -7.91 5.21
N ASN A 45 -3.31 -8.80 4.23
CA ASN A 45 -2.28 -8.81 3.18
C ASN A 45 -2.33 -7.54 2.32
N THR A 46 -3.51 -7.03 2.02
CA THR A 46 -3.71 -5.78 1.29
C THR A 46 -3.17 -4.59 2.08
N GLU A 47 -3.49 -4.51 3.37
CA GLU A 47 -3.01 -3.43 4.25
C GLU A 47 -1.49 -3.47 4.46
N ILE A 48 -0.91 -4.66 4.68
CA ILE A 48 0.54 -4.83 4.81
C ILE A 48 1.21 -4.37 3.51
N ARG A 49 0.72 -4.83 2.35
CA ARG A 49 1.29 -4.45 1.06
C ARG A 49 1.20 -2.96 0.79
N ALA A 50 0.06 -2.33 1.10
CA ALA A 50 -0.11 -0.89 0.98
C ALA A 50 0.88 -0.12 1.86
N ASN A 51 1.07 -0.53 3.11
CA ASN A 51 2.03 0.09 4.02
C ASN A 51 3.49 -0.07 3.57
N GLU A 52 3.85 -1.23 3.01
CA GLU A 52 5.17 -1.46 2.41
C GLU A 52 5.40 -0.51 1.22
N LEU A 53 4.40 -0.38 0.33
CA LEU A 53 4.48 0.52 -0.81
C LEU A 53 4.60 1.99 -0.38
N ILE A 54 3.76 2.44 0.55
CA ILE A 54 3.82 3.82 1.08
C ILE A 54 5.20 4.09 1.70
N THR A 55 5.72 3.17 2.49
CA THR A 55 7.05 3.31 3.11
C THR A 55 8.15 3.38 2.04
N SER A 56 8.07 2.52 1.03
CA SER A 56 9.03 2.49 -0.08
C SER A 56 8.96 3.77 -0.93
N ILE A 57 7.76 4.26 -1.24
CA ILE A 57 7.52 5.52 -1.96
C ILE A 57 8.15 6.70 -1.19
N ARG A 58 7.90 6.79 0.12
CA ARG A 58 8.48 7.85 0.97
C ARG A 58 10.01 7.80 1.02
N LEU A 59 10.58 6.60 1.07
CA LEU A 59 12.02 6.41 1.04
C LEU A 59 12.61 6.86 -0.29
N ASP A 60 12.04 6.42 -1.40
CA ASP A 60 12.50 6.78 -2.75
C ASP A 60 12.42 8.30 -2.97
N ALA A 61 11.30 8.93 -2.61
CA ALA A 61 11.15 10.37 -2.71
C ALA A 61 12.18 11.11 -1.84
N THR A 62 12.43 10.64 -0.62
CA THR A 62 13.43 11.23 0.28
C THR A 62 14.84 11.14 -0.29
N VAL A 63 15.19 9.98 -0.86
CA VAL A 63 16.52 9.77 -1.45
C VAL A 63 16.68 10.62 -2.72
N ALA A 64 15.67 10.65 -3.59
CA ALA A 64 15.71 11.49 -4.79
C ALA A 64 15.84 13.00 -4.42
N ALA A 65 15.09 13.47 -3.44
CA ALA A 65 15.19 14.84 -2.95
C ALA A 65 16.58 15.18 -2.38
N ARG A 66 17.24 14.23 -1.70
CA ARG A 66 18.63 14.39 -1.26
C ARG A 66 19.59 14.49 -2.45
N CYS A 67 19.45 13.60 -3.44
CA CYS A 67 20.29 13.65 -4.63
C CYS A 67 20.16 14.98 -5.38
N VAL A 68 18.93 15.49 -5.55
CA VAL A 68 18.70 16.83 -6.16
C VAL A 68 19.39 17.92 -5.36
N ARG A 69 19.31 17.87 -4.03
CA ARG A 69 19.98 18.84 -3.16
C ARG A 69 21.50 18.75 -3.26
N ASP A 70 22.06 17.54 -3.30
CA ASP A 70 23.49 17.30 -3.42
C ASP A 70 24.02 17.86 -4.75
N MET A 71 23.26 17.66 -5.85
CA MET A 71 23.57 18.30 -7.15
C MET A 71 23.56 19.82 -7.07
N ALA A 72 22.55 20.41 -6.42
CA ALA A 72 22.45 21.87 -6.27
C ALA A 72 23.58 22.47 -5.42
N LEU A 73 24.09 21.71 -4.44
CA LEU A 73 25.22 22.13 -3.59
C LEU A 73 26.58 21.95 -4.28
N ASN A 74 26.69 21.10 -5.29
CA ASN A 74 27.93 20.80 -6.01
C ASN A 74 27.71 20.93 -7.53
N PRO A 75 27.30 22.08 -8.04
CA PRO A 75 26.93 22.25 -9.45
C PRO A 75 28.11 22.05 -10.42
N ASP A 76 29.34 22.18 -9.95
CA ASP A 76 30.57 22.00 -10.76
C ASP A 76 31.01 20.53 -10.91
N ASP A 77 30.49 19.61 -10.11
CA ASP A 77 30.79 18.17 -10.20
C ASP A 77 29.95 17.48 -11.28
N ARG A 78 30.32 17.73 -12.54
CA ARG A 78 29.58 17.21 -13.71
C ARG A 78 29.47 15.69 -13.73
N ASN A 79 30.49 14.96 -13.28
CA ASN A 79 30.49 13.50 -13.31
C ASN A 79 29.59 12.94 -12.20
N GLY A 80 29.73 13.43 -10.97
CA GLY A 80 28.87 13.07 -9.87
C GLY A 80 27.41 13.43 -10.14
N ASN A 81 27.16 14.62 -10.71
CA ASN A 81 25.81 15.05 -11.05
C ASN A 81 25.16 14.18 -12.13
N ALA A 82 25.89 13.72 -13.14
CA ALA A 82 25.38 12.80 -14.15
C ALA A 82 24.96 11.42 -13.55
N GLU A 83 25.73 10.90 -12.58
CA GLU A 83 25.39 9.69 -11.86
C GLU A 83 24.15 9.88 -10.99
N LEU A 84 24.07 11.00 -10.26
CA LEU A 84 22.92 11.35 -9.43
C LEU A 84 21.65 11.53 -10.28
N GLU A 85 21.76 12.20 -11.42
CA GLU A 85 20.64 12.39 -12.37
C GLU A 85 20.11 11.05 -12.88
N SER A 86 21.01 10.13 -13.29
CA SER A 86 20.64 8.78 -13.72
C SER A 86 19.91 8.02 -12.60
N TYR A 87 20.40 8.14 -11.37
CA TYR A 87 19.78 7.54 -10.20
C TYR A 87 18.40 8.13 -9.91
N ILE A 88 18.27 9.47 -9.95
CA ILE A 88 16.99 10.16 -9.76
C ILE A 88 15.97 9.69 -10.79
N ASN A 89 16.33 9.65 -12.07
CA ASN A 89 15.43 9.22 -13.15
C ASN A 89 14.95 7.77 -12.96
N SER A 90 15.83 6.86 -12.54
CA SER A 90 15.46 5.48 -12.23
C SER A 90 14.52 5.40 -11.01
N THR A 91 14.76 6.24 -10.01
CA THR A 91 13.94 6.33 -8.79
C THR A 91 12.56 6.90 -9.09
N LEU A 92 12.45 7.95 -9.91
CA LEU A 92 11.16 8.51 -10.35
C LEU A 92 10.33 7.49 -11.13
N THR A 93 10.96 6.70 -12.01
CA THR A 93 10.29 5.61 -12.73
C THR A 93 9.79 4.53 -11.78
N SER A 94 10.58 4.15 -10.78
CA SER A 94 10.18 3.20 -9.74
C SER A 94 9.02 3.73 -8.88
N LEU A 95 9.06 5.02 -8.58
CA LEU A 95 8.04 5.71 -7.78
C LEU A 95 6.69 5.71 -8.50
N ASP A 96 6.66 6.03 -9.80
CA ASP A 96 5.45 5.98 -10.61
C ASP A 96 4.84 4.57 -10.63
N ALA A 97 5.65 3.54 -10.85
CA ALA A 97 5.18 2.16 -10.83
C ALA A 97 4.58 1.76 -9.47
N LYS A 98 5.19 2.18 -8.36
CA LYS A 98 4.69 1.92 -7.00
C LYS A 98 3.39 2.67 -6.69
N ILE A 99 3.26 3.90 -7.18
CA ILE A 99 2.02 4.68 -7.06
C ILE A 99 0.88 3.99 -7.83
N GLN A 100 1.15 3.48 -9.03
CA GLN A 100 0.14 2.74 -9.80
C GLN A 100 -0.27 1.45 -9.08
N GLU A 101 0.70 0.67 -8.57
CA GLU A 101 0.41 -0.53 -7.77
C GLU A 101 -0.42 -0.20 -6.52
N LEU A 102 -0.11 0.90 -5.83
CA LEU A 102 -0.85 1.35 -4.65
C LEU A 102 -2.30 1.69 -4.99
N ARG A 103 -2.55 2.36 -6.13
CA ARG A 103 -3.90 2.67 -6.61
C ARG A 103 -4.71 1.42 -6.95
N GLU A 104 -4.07 0.37 -7.46
CA GLU A 104 -4.74 -0.90 -7.77
C GLU A 104 -5.14 -1.66 -6.50
N ILE A 105 -4.29 -1.64 -5.48
CA ILE A 105 -4.49 -2.36 -4.21
C ILE A 105 -5.51 -1.63 -3.32
N TYR A 106 -5.44 -0.31 -3.30
CA TYR A 106 -6.27 0.55 -2.46
C TYR A 106 -7.20 1.38 -3.34
N PRO A 107 -8.44 0.92 -3.60
CA PRO A 107 -9.43 1.74 -4.31
C PRO A 107 -9.75 2.97 -3.45
N LEU A 108 -9.26 4.10 -3.92
CA LEU A 108 -9.17 5.36 -3.21
C LEU A 108 -10.57 5.94 -2.90
N ASP A 109 -10.88 5.96 -1.62
CA ASP A 109 -11.84 6.90 -1.02
C ASP A 109 -11.17 7.62 0.18
N ASP A 110 -9.83 7.52 0.27
CA ASP A 110 -9.03 8.13 1.33
C ASP A 110 -8.39 9.43 0.81
N ARG A 111 -8.98 10.54 1.23
CA ARG A 111 -8.58 11.89 0.83
C ARG A 111 -7.10 12.20 1.15
N ASP A 112 -6.57 11.61 2.22
CA ASP A 112 -5.20 11.88 2.67
C ASP A 112 -4.20 11.18 1.75
N LEU A 113 -4.54 9.98 1.27
CA LEU A 113 -3.71 9.25 0.30
C LEU A 113 -3.75 9.91 -1.08
N ASP A 114 -4.91 10.38 -1.54
CA ASP A 114 -5.03 11.14 -2.78
C ASP A 114 -4.19 12.42 -2.76
N THR A 115 -4.22 13.14 -1.65
CA THR A 115 -3.42 14.35 -1.45
C THR A 115 -1.92 14.01 -1.50
N LEU A 116 -1.48 12.96 -0.79
CA LEU A 116 -0.08 12.52 -0.82
C LEU A 116 0.38 12.15 -2.22
N ILE A 117 -0.44 11.40 -2.97
CA ILE A 117 -0.11 11.01 -4.34
C ILE A 117 -0.05 12.23 -5.26
N GLN A 118 -0.96 13.18 -5.10
CA GLN A 118 -0.98 14.41 -5.87
C GLN A 118 0.28 15.24 -5.60
N ASP A 119 0.66 15.43 -4.35
CA ASP A 119 1.84 16.18 -3.95
C ASP A 119 3.12 15.54 -4.49
N LEU A 120 3.23 14.21 -4.40
CA LEU A 120 4.35 13.46 -4.96
C LEU A 120 4.43 13.55 -6.49
N THR A 121 3.29 13.56 -7.17
CA THR A 121 3.24 13.67 -8.62
C THR A 121 3.71 15.07 -9.07
N VAL A 122 3.21 16.12 -8.42
CA VAL A 122 3.64 17.50 -8.69
C VAL A 122 5.14 17.67 -8.42
N TRP A 123 5.62 17.12 -7.30
CA TRP A 123 7.04 17.15 -6.98
C TRP A 123 7.88 16.41 -8.04
N ALA A 124 7.47 15.23 -8.47
CA ALA A 124 8.18 14.43 -9.48
C ALA A 124 8.24 15.12 -10.85
N GLU A 125 7.20 15.89 -11.23
CA GLU A 125 7.14 16.68 -12.45
C GLU A 125 8.10 17.90 -12.40
N GLU A 126 8.35 18.44 -11.22
CA GLU A 126 9.26 19.59 -11.04
C GLU A 126 10.75 19.18 -10.98
N VAL A 127 11.06 17.96 -10.59
CA VAL A 127 12.46 17.50 -10.45
C VAL A 127 13.28 17.67 -11.74
N PRO A 128 12.80 17.33 -12.94
CA PRO A 128 13.53 17.57 -14.19
C PRO A 128 13.86 19.04 -14.42
N ASN A 129 12.94 19.96 -14.10
CA ASN A 129 13.13 21.40 -14.24
C ASN A 129 14.23 21.90 -13.30
N ILE A 130 14.28 21.36 -12.08
CA ILE A 130 15.35 21.69 -11.11
C ILE A 130 16.70 21.18 -11.63
N ILE A 131 16.77 19.96 -12.14
CA ILE A 131 17.99 19.39 -12.72
C ILE A 131 18.48 20.22 -13.92
N ASP A 132 17.57 20.63 -14.80
CA ASP A 132 17.89 21.49 -15.94
C ASP A 132 18.43 22.86 -15.49
N ALA A 133 17.90 23.43 -14.42
CA ALA A 133 18.41 24.67 -13.85
C ALA A 133 19.84 24.50 -13.28
N ILE A 134 20.11 23.38 -12.59
CA ILE A 134 21.44 23.04 -12.06
C ILE A 134 22.43 22.88 -13.22
N ASN A 135 22.09 22.05 -14.20
CA ASN A 135 22.95 21.75 -15.35
C ASN A 135 23.19 23.01 -16.22
N GLY A 136 22.21 23.92 -16.24
CA GLY A 136 22.32 25.23 -16.93
C GLY A 136 23.10 26.29 -16.17
N GLY A 137 23.67 25.99 -15.01
CA GLY A 137 24.41 26.93 -14.17
C GLY A 137 23.53 27.98 -13.46
N ARG A 138 22.22 27.71 -13.35
CA ARG A 138 21.23 28.57 -12.69
C ARG A 138 21.00 28.13 -11.24
N GLY A 139 22.07 28.02 -10.45
CA GLY A 139 22.03 27.45 -9.10
C GLY A 139 21.05 28.13 -8.15
N ASP A 140 20.99 29.48 -8.17
CA ASP A 140 20.07 30.25 -7.31
C ASP A 140 18.60 29.97 -7.67
N GLU A 141 18.30 29.81 -8.96
CA GLU A 141 16.96 29.41 -9.42
C GLU A 141 16.61 27.98 -8.96
N ALA A 142 17.52 27.03 -9.12
CA ALA A 142 17.35 25.67 -8.66
C ALA A 142 17.09 25.60 -7.14
N ILE A 143 17.86 26.36 -6.34
CA ILE A 143 17.65 26.45 -4.89
C ILE A 143 16.26 27.01 -4.57
N SER A 144 15.85 28.09 -5.28
CA SER A 144 14.51 28.66 -5.11
C SER A 144 13.40 27.67 -5.44
N MET A 145 13.54 26.85 -6.49
CA MET A 145 12.59 25.80 -6.86
C MET A 145 12.53 24.71 -5.78
N ILE A 146 13.67 24.25 -5.28
CA ILE A 146 13.73 23.26 -4.19
C ILE A 146 13.00 23.76 -2.93
N LEU A 147 13.18 25.02 -2.55
CA LEU A 147 12.55 25.61 -1.36
C LEU A 147 11.04 25.82 -1.50
N ASN A 148 10.54 25.96 -2.72
CA ASN A 148 9.12 26.18 -2.98
C ASN A 148 8.33 24.87 -3.19
N THR A 149 9.04 23.78 -3.44
CA THR A 149 8.43 22.46 -3.75
C THR A 149 8.48 21.49 -2.56
N CYS A 150 9.10 21.85 -1.43
CA CYS A 150 9.25 21.04 -0.23
C CYS A 150 8.26 21.41 0.88
#